data_d000d9ca0e51c94a3b23deec70d41a5c
#
_entry.id   d000d9ca0e51c94a3b23deec70d41a5c
#
_cell.length_a   1.000
_cell.length_b   1.000
_cell.length_c   1.000
_cell.angle_alpha   90.00
_cell.angle_beta   90.00
_cell.angle_gamma   90.00
#
_symmetry.space_group_name_H-M   'P 1'
#
loop_
_entity.id
_entity.type
_entity.pdbx_description
1 polymer ?
#
loop_
_entity_poly.entity_id
_entity_poly.type
_entity_poly.pdbx_seq_one_letter_code
_entity_poly.pdbx_strand_id
1 'polypeptide(L)'
;MEKIKGVFFDLGGTLRIAEHVPEHEAAAARRMAELAGAPDVDAFMEMVEKRYEPYRDWALTENREAGDYELWAKWLLPEYPEEKLREICHEMTFQYRQFKGKRHLVEGGLEVIRGLKARGYRLGIISNLIGENEIYDWLREDRLEPYFDTVILSSVCHIRKPDPEMYRMGCRELGLRPEECASVADNLNRDITGAKAAHI
;
A
#
# COMPACT_ATOMS: atom_id res chain seq x y z
N MET A 1 -14.88 -9.42 28.21
CA MET A 1 -14.17 -8.91 27.01
C MET A 1 -12.79 -9.54 26.98
N GLU A 2 -12.41 -10.16 25.88
CA GLU A 2 -11.06 -10.67 25.70
C GLU A 2 -10.07 -9.50 25.65
N LYS A 3 -8.86 -9.74 26.14
CA LYS A 3 -7.83 -8.69 26.17
C LYS A 3 -7.23 -8.57 24.76
N ILE A 4 -7.23 -7.37 24.19
CA ILE A 4 -6.54 -7.08 22.94
C ILE A 4 -5.04 -7.34 23.09
N LYS A 5 -4.46 -8.04 22.11
CA LYS A 5 -3.06 -8.44 22.04
C LYS A 5 -2.39 -8.00 20.74
N GLY A 6 -3.18 -7.81 19.67
CA GLY A 6 -2.72 -7.39 18.35
C GLY A 6 -3.37 -6.09 17.90
N VAL A 7 -2.62 -5.25 17.19
CA VAL A 7 -3.14 -4.01 16.61
C VAL A 7 -2.70 -3.94 15.14
N PHE A 8 -3.69 -3.81 14.25
CA PHE A 8 -3.46 -3.56 12.82
C PHE A 8 -3.61 -2.08 12.51
N PHE A 9 -2.71 -1.56 11.71
CA PHE A 9 -2.76 -0.21 11.20
C PHE A 9 -2.98 -0.20 9.69
N ASP A 10 -3.88 0.66 9.21
CA ASP A 10 -3.80 1.14 7.83
C ASP A 10 -2.62 2.12 7.67
N LEU A 11 -2.24 2.38 6.43
CA LEU A 11 -1.15 3.30 6.10
C LEU A 11 -1.66 4.68 5.69
N GLY A 12 -2.35 4.76 4.55
CA GLY A 12 -2.76 6.03 3.97
C GLY A 12 -3.78 6.77 4.82
N GLY A 13 -3.49 7.99 5.28
CA GLY A 13 -4.35 8.75 6.19
C GLY A 13 -4.32 8.28 7.65
N THR A 14 -3.55 7.23 7.96
CA THR A 14 -3.42 6.68 9.32
C THR A 14 -1.97 6.77 9.82
N LEU A 15 -1.08 5.90 9.34
CA LEU A 15 0.34 5.95 9.71
C LEU A 15 1.19 6.78 8.75
N ARG A 16 0.78 6.89 7.47
CA ARG A 16 1.51 7.66 6.45
C ARG A 16 0.63 8.73 5.85
N ILE A 17 1.18 9.93 5.76
CA ILE A 17 0.56 11.09 5.14
C ILE A 17 1.30 11.39 3.83
N ALA A 18 0.54 11.70 2.77
CA ALA A 18 1.10 12.20 1.51
C ALA A 18 1.08 13.73 1.53
N GLU A 19 2.21 14.32 1.19
CA GLU A 19 2.40 15.76 1.04
C GLU A 19 2.67 16.08 -0.44
N HIS A 20 2.04 17.14 -0.93
CA HIS A 20 2.28 17.64 -2.27
C HIS A 20 3.62 18.39 -2.30
N VAL A 21 4.60 17.82 -3.01
CA VAL A 21 5.94 18.40 -3.21
C VAL A 21 6.25 18.43 -4.71
N PRO A 22 5.99 19.56 -5.41
CA PRO A 22 6.05 19.62 -6.87
C PRO A 22 7.36 19.14 -7.48
N GLU A 23 8.50 19.50 -6.87
CA GLU A 23 9.83 19.07 -7.37
C GLU A 23 10.02 17.54 -7.26
N HIS A 24 9.54 16.94 -6.17
CA HIS A 24 9.58 15.50 -5.95
C HIS A 24 8.70 14.76 -6.97
N GLU A 25 7.49 15.25 -7.17
CA GLU A 25 6.52 14.68 -8.12
C GLU A 25 7.02 14.79 -9.56
N ALA A 26 7.58 15.96 -9.92
CA ALA A 26 8.18 16.15 -11.26
C ALA A 26 9.43 15.27 -11.49
N ALA A 27 10.23 15.02 -10.43
CA ALA A 27 11.36 14.10 -10.54
C ALA A 27 10.89 12.65 -10.78
N ALA A 28 9.84 12.23 -10.06
CA ALA A 28 9.24 10.91 -10.25
C ALA A 28 8.65 10.73 -11.66
N ALA A 29 7.92 11.74 -12.16
CA ALA A 29 7.38 11.73 -13.53
C ALA A 29 8.48 11.59 -14.59
N ARG A 30 9.56 12.36 -14.46
CA ARG A 30 10.73 12.25 -15.38
C ARG A 30 11.34 10.85 -15.33
N ARG A 31 11.51 10.29 -14.14
CA ARG A 31 12.07 8.95 -13.97
C ARG A 31 11.19 7.88 -14.61
N MET A 32 9.89 7.98 -14.51
CA MET A 32 8.96 7.06 -15.17
C MET A 32 9.07 7.14 -16.70
N ALA A 33 9.11 8.36 -17.25
CA ALA A 33 9.28 8.56 -18.70
C ALA A 33 10.62 8.01 -19.21
N GLU A 34 11.71 8.19 -18.47
CA GLU A 34 13.03 7.60 -18.76
C GLU A 34 12.96 6.06 -18.81
N LEU A 35 12.40 5.43 -17.80
CA LEU A 35 12.25 3.96 -17.73
C LEU A 35 11.42 3.43 -18.91
N ALA A 36 10.35 4.13 -19.25
CA ALA A 36 9.51 3.82 -20.40
C ALA A 36 10.22 4.09 -21.75
N GLY A 37 11.20 5.00 -21.78
CA GLY A 37 11.80 5.51 -23.01
C GLY A 37 10.88 6.48 -23.73
N ALA A 38 10.01 7.17 -23.01
CA ALA A 38 9.09 8.16 -23.54
C ALA A 38 9.80 9.52 -23.68
N PRO A 39 9.75 10.17 -24.86
CA PRO A 39 10.47 11.43 -25.10
C PRO A 39 9.75 12.65 -24.51
N ASP A 40 8.45 12.56 -24.26
CA ASP A 40 7.61 13.63 -23.73
C ASP A 40 7.03 13.18 -22.38
N VAL A 41 7.50 13.79 -21.31
CA VAL A 41 7.13 13.44 -19.94
C VAL A 41 5.65 13.73 -19.67
N ASP A 42 5.17 14.90 -20.09
CA ASP A 42 3.81 15.35 -19.80
C ASP A 42 2.78 14.49 -20.53
N ALA A 43 3.00 14.24 -21.83
CA ALA A 43 2.15 13.36 -22.62
C ALA A 43 2.15 11.91 -22.10
N PHE A 44 3.30 11.42 -21.63
CA PHE A 44 3.41 10.09 -21.03
C PHE A 44 2.62 10.00 -19.74
N MET A 45 2.75 10.97 -18.85
CA MET A 45 2.03 10.98 -17.55
C MET A 45 0.53 11.14 -17.75
N GLU A 46 0.09 11.99 -18.67
CA GLU A 46 -1.34 12.12 -19.02
C GLU A 46 -1.92 10.78 -19.50
N MET A 47 -1.21 10.07 -20.34
CA MET A 47 -1.59 8.73 -20.79
C MET A 47 -1.69 7.74 -19.62
N VAL A 48 -0.69 7.70 -18.74
CA VAL A 48 -0.66 6.81 -17.57
C VAL A 48 -1.85 7.12 -16.64
N GLU A 49 -2.09 8.39 -16.32
CA GLU A 49 -3.22 8.81 -15.48
C GLU A 49 -4.57 8.38 -16.07
N LYS A 50 -4.76 8.62 -17.37
CA LYS A 50 -5.98 8.23 -18.08
C LYS A 50 -6.21 6.72 -18.08
N ARG A 51 -5.15 5.93 -18.18
CA ARG A 51 -5.23 4.46 -18.16
C ARG A 51 -5.36 3.89 -16.73
N TYR A 52 -4.95 4.66 -15.74
CA TYR A 52 -5.11 4.27 -14.33
C TYR A 52 -6.57 4.32 -13.87
N GLU A 53 -7.40 5.19 -14.44
CA GLU A 53 -8.82 5.31 -14.07
C GLU A 53 -9.60 3.99 -14.24
N PRO A 54 -9.63 3.34 -15.42
CA PRO A 54 -10.32 2.06 -15.58
C PRO A 54 -9.72 0.93 -14.73
N TYR A 55 -8.40 0.94 -14.50
CA TYR A 55 -7.80 0.01 -13.54
C TYR A 55 -8.36 0.20 -12.13
N ARG A 56 -8.40 1.46 -11.67
CA ARG A 56 -8.92 1.81 -10.35
C ARG A 56 -10.38 1.40 -10.19
N ASP A 57 -11.20 1.64 -11.21
CA ASP A 57 -12.62 1.24 -11.21
C ASP A 57 -12.77 -0.27 -11.09
N TRP A 58 -11.99 -1.03 -11.86
CA TRP A 58 -11.93 -2.48 -11.76
C TRP A 58 -11.52 -2.92 -10.34
N ALA A 59 -10.43 -2.35 -9.81
CA ALA A 59 -9.90 -2.72 -8.50
C ALA A 59 -10.92 -2.46 -7.37
N LEU A 60 -11.68 -1.38 -7.46
CA LEU A 60 -12.71 -1.03 -6.49
C LEU A 60 -13.97 -1.90 -6.64
N THR A 61 -14.37 -2.25 -7.86
CA THR A 61 -15.56 -3.05 -8.13
C THR A 61 -15.35 -4.51 -7.77
N GLU A 62 -14.21 -5.06 -8.14
CA GLU A 62 -13.88 -6.47 -7.92
C GLU A 62 -13.25 -6.75 -6.54
N ASN A 63 -12.93 -5.71 -5.76
CA ASN A 63 -12.15 -5.80 -4.53
C ASN A 63 -10.82 -6.53 -4.74
N ARG A 64 -10.16 -6.25 -5.87
CA ARG A 64 -8.91 -6.87 -6.29
C ARG A 64 -7.81 -5.84 -6.46
N GLU A 65 -6.57 -6.29 -6.35
CA GLU A 65 -5.39 -5.48 -6.63
C GLU A 65 -4.47 -6.22 -7.58
N ALA A 66 -3.97 -5.54 -8.60
CA ALA A 66 -2.93 -6.09 -9.45
C ALA A 66 -1.57 -6.00 -8.74
N GLY A 67 -0.72 -6.99 -8.95
CA GLY A 67 0.71 -6.87 -8.67
C GLY A 67 1.38 -5.92 -9.66
N ASP A 68 2.62 -5.52 -9.37
CA ASP A 68 3.32 -4.51 -10.19
C ASP A 68 3.38 -4.86 -11.66
N TYR A 69 3.77 -6.09 -11.99
CA TYR A 69 3.83 -6.52 -13.39
C TYR A 69 2.45 -6.49 -14.08
N GLU A 70 1.41 -7.03 -13.44
CA GLU A 70 0.06 -7.04 -14.01
C GLU A 70 -0.49 -5.63 -14.22
N LEU A 71 -0.24 -4.70 -13.29
CA LEU A 71 -0.64 -3.31 -13.39
C LEU A 71 -0.09 -2.67 -14.67
N TRP A 72 1.20 -2.84 -14.93
CA TRP A 72 1.83 -2.24 -16.10
C TRP A 72 1.52 -3.00 -17.39
N ALA A 73 1.58 -4.33 -17.40
CA ALA A 73 1.43 -5.13 -18.59
C ALA A 73 -0.01 -5.21 -19.11
N LYS A 74 -0.99 -5.17 -18.22
CA LYS A 74 -2.39 -5.33 -18.60
C LYS A 74 -3.13 -4.01 -18.72
N TRP A 75 -2.76 -3.02 -17.89
CA TRP A 75 -3.54 -1.79 -17.75
C TRP A 75 -2.85 -0.54 -18.27
N LEU A 76 -1.60 -0.29 -17.86
CA LEU A 76 -0.97 1.00 -18.09
C LEU A 76 -0.12 1.06 -19.36
N LEU A 77 0.63 0.00 -19.68
CA LEU A 77 1.55 -0.07 -20.83
C LEU A 77 1.41 -1.41 -21.59
N PRO A 78 0.20 -1.84 -22.00
CA PRO A 78 -0.01 -3.16 -22.61
C PRO A 78 0.69 -3.31 -23.98
N GLU A 79 1.11 -2.22 -24.62
CA GLU A 79 1.85 -2.22 -25.88
C GLU A 79 3.37 -2.42 -25.71
N TYR A 80 3.89 -2.41 -24.48
CA TYR A 80 5.31 -2.55 -24.22
C TYR A 80 5.74 -4.03 -24.19
N PRO A 81 7.00 -4.33 -24.62
CA PRO A 81 7.51 -5.70 -24.56
C PRO A 81 7.50 -6.25 -23.13
N GLU A 82 7.06 -7.50 -22.99
CA GLU A 82 6.96 -8.18 -21.70
C GLU A 82 8.27 -8.18 -20.90
N GLU A 83 9.38 -8.48 -21.58
CA GLU A 83 10.71 -8.52 -20.96
C GLU A 83 11.07 -7.16 -20.33
N LYS A 84 10.83 -6.07 -21.07
CA LYS A 84 11.04 -4.70 -20.56
C LYS A 84 10.17 -4.41 -19.35
N LEU A 85 8.87 -4.76 -19.40
CA LEU A 85 7.96 -4.51 -18.28
C LEU A 85 8.36 -5.29 -17.03
N ARG A 86 8.81 -6.54 -17.15
CA ARG A 86 9.33 -7.32 -16.04
C ARG A 86 10.55 -6.67 -15.37
N GLU A 87 11.39 -6.03 -16.14
CA GLU A 87 12.58 -5.33 -15.64
C GLU A 87 12.22 -4.05 -14.87
N ILE A 88 11.23 -3.28 -15.36
CA ILE A 88 10.98 -1.93 -14.83
C ILE A 88 9.74 -1.80 -13.94
N CYS A 89 8.84 -2.80 -13.86
CA CYS A 89 7.52 -2.65 -13.24
C CYS A 89 7.57 -2.21 -11.76
N HIS A 90 8.49 -2.72 -10.96
CA HIS A 90 8.61 -2.34 -9.55
C HIS A 90 9.04 -0.88 -9.41
N GLU A 91 10.06 -0.47 -10.16
CA GLU A 91 10.53 0.92 -10.17
C GLU A 91 9.44 1.86 -10.70
N MET A 92 8.74 1.48 -11.77
CA MET A 92 7.62 2.25 -12.31
C MET A 92 6.52 2.46 -11.28
N THR A 93 6.11 1.40 -10.56
CA THR A 93 5.09 1.53 -9.52
C THR A 93 5.58 2.39 -8.36
N PHE A 94 6.83 2.21 -7.93
CA PHE A 94 7.44 3.06 -6.91
C PHE A 94 7.39 4.53 -7.32
N GLN A 95 7.86 4.87 -8.53
CA GLN A 95 7.86 6.25 -9.03
C GLN A 95 6.46 6.80 -9.21
N TYR A 96 5.49 6.00 -9.68
CA TYR A 96 4.10 6.43 -9.77
C TYR A 96 3.53 6.81 -8.40
N ARG A 97 3.88 6.07 -7.36
CA ARG A 97 3.49 6.42 -6.00
C ARG A 97 4.19 7.69 -5.48
N GLN A 98 5.46 7.93 -5.85
CA GLN A 98 6.16 9.19 -5.56
C GLN A 98 5.54 10.37 -6.32
N PHE A 99 5.11 10.16 -7.55
CA PHE A 99 4.35 11.15 -8.33
C PHE A 99 3.02 11.55 -7.65
N LYS A 100 2.40 10.66 -6.89
CA LYS A 100 1.17 10.94 -6.10
C LYS A 100 1.46 11.57 -4.73
N GLY A 101 2.60 12.17 -4.53
CA GLY A 101 3.03 12.88 -3.33
C GLY A 101 4.07 12.15 -2.51
N LYS A 102 4.89 12.94 -1.84
CA LYS A 102 5.91 12.46 -0.91
C LYS A 102 5.24 11.97 0.38
N ARG A 103 5.59 10.77 0.82
CA ARG A 103 4.96 10.17 2.00
C ARG A 103 5.94 10.11 3.17
N HIS A 104 5.41 10.40 4.36
CA HIS A 104 6.15 10.34 5.61
C HIS A 104 5.27 9.78 6.73
N LEU A 105 5.91 9.31 7.80
CA LEU A 105 5.22 8.87 9.01
C LEU A 105 4.46 10.05 9.64
N VAL A 106 3.24 9.79 10.10
CA VAL A 106 2.45 10.81 10.82
C VAL A 106 3.16 11.27 12.08
N GLU A 107 2.99 12.55 12.43
CA GLU A 107 3.51 13.10 13.68
C GLU A 107 3.00 12.29 14.89
N GLY A 108 3.89 11.95 15.83
CA GLY A 108 3.58 11.08 16.98
C GLY A 108 3.46 9.58 16.64
N GLY A 109 3.51 9.19 15.36
CA GLY A 109 3.34 7.80 14.93
C GLY A 109 4.40 6.86 15.51
N LEU A 110 5.66 7.30 15.55
CA LEU A 110 6.76 6.52 16.11
C LEU A 110 6.59 6.27 17.62
N GLU A 111 6.15 7.27 18.36
CA GLU A 111 5.89 7.18 19.80
C GLU A 111 4.77 6.18 20.09
N VAL A 112 3.69 6.20 19.29
CA VAL A 112 2.57 5.26 19.41
C VAL A 112 3.04 3.83 19.12
N ILE A 113 3.77 3.61 18.02
CA ILE A 113 4.31 2.30 17.63
C ILE A 113 5.19 1.74 18.74
N ARG A 114 6.17 2.53 19.22
CA ARG A 114 7.08 2.14 20.32
C ARG A 114 6.33 1.86 21.61
N GLY A 115 5.37 2.72 21.95
CA GLY A 115 4.56 2.59 23.18
C GLY A 115 3.71 1.31 23.18
N LEU A 116 3.15 0.92 22.04
CA LEU A 116 2.40 -0.33 21.91
C LEU A 116 3.32 -1.55 22.00
N LYS A 117 4.45 -1.54 21.30
CA LYS A 117 5.44 -2.65 21.41
C LYS A 117 5.96 -2.81 22.82
N ALA A 118 6.29 -1.72 23.52
CA ALA A 118 6.75 -1.77 24.93
C ALA A 118 5.70 -2.35 25.89
N ARG A 119 4.41 -2.26 25.55
CA ARG A 119 3.30 -2.87 26.28
C ARG A 119 3.04 -4.33 25.89
N GLY A 120 3.81 -4.88 24.96
CA GLY A 120 3.74 -6.26 24.51
C GLY A 120 2.68 -6.55 23.44
N TYR A 121 2.14 -5.52 22.76
CA TYR A 121 1.26 -5.73 21.63
C TYR A 121 2.03 -6.25 20.41
N ARG A 122 1.42 -7.16 19.66
CA ARG A 122 1.83 -7.49 18.30
C ARG A 122 1.27 -6.46 17.33
N LEU A 123 2.09 -5.98 16.40
CA LEU A 123 1.66 -4.95 15.46
C LEU A 123 1.69 -5.47 14.03
N GLY A 124 0.67 -5.13 13.27
CA GLY A 124 0.57 -5.45 11.85
C GLY A 124 0.17 -4.24 11.03
N ILE A 125 0.48 -4.30 9.74
CA ILE A 125 -0.01 -3.37 8.72
C ILE A 125 -1.00 -4.12 7.84
N ILE A 126 -2.17 -3.52 7.55
CA ILE A 126 -3.13 -4.01 6.56
C ILE A 126 -3.54 -2.84 5.67
N SER A 127 -3.07 -2.81 4.42
CA SER A 127 -3.27 -1.65 3.55
C SER A 127 -3.64 -2.00 2.11
N ASN A 128 -4.57 -1.22 1.54
CA ASN A 128 -4.88 -1.22 0.12
C ASN A 128 -3.95 -0.26 -0.60
N LEU A 129 -3.06 -0.78 -1.44
CA LEU A 129 -2.17 0.04 -2.25
C LEU A 129 -1.64 -0.75 -3.46
N ILE A 130 -1.26 -0.03 -4.51
CA ILE A 130 -0.37 -0.54 -5.55
C ILE A 130 1.07 -0.50 -5.04
N GLY A 131 1.93 -1.36 -5.54
CA GLY A 131 3.35 -1.43 -5.15
C GLY A 131 3.63 -2.56 -4.16
N GLU A 132 4.44 -3.52 -4.58
CA GLU A 132 4.75 -4.71 -3.80
C GLU A 132 5.87 -4.45 -2.78
N ASN A 133 6.83 -3.57 -3.10
CA ASN A 133 8.08 -3.41 -2.36
C ASN A 133 8.16 -2.12 -1.52
N GLU A 134 7.48 -1.03 -1.92
CA GLU A 134 7.62 0.30 -1.32
C GLU A 134 7.48 0.31 0.21
N ILE A 135 6.56 -0.48 0.74
CA ILE A 135 6.31 -0.47 2.19
C ILE A 135 7.44 -1.15 2.95
N TYR A 136 8.00 -2.22 2.41
CA TYR A 136 9.15 -2.88 3.03
C TYR A 136 10.40 -2.01 2.99
N ASP A 137 10.62 -1.27 1.89
CA ASP A 137 11.71 -0.30 1.76
C ASP A 137 11.55 0.83 2.78
N TRP A 138 10.36 1.44 2.85
CA TRP A 138 10.05 2.46 3.84
C TRP A 138 10.28 1.99 5.29
N LEU A 139 9.81 0.79 5.64
CA LEU A 139 10.00 0.24 6.99
C LEU A 139 11.49 0.09 7.34
N ARG A 140 12.34 -0.29 6.38
CA ARG A 140 13.80 -0.40 6.56
C ARG A 140 14.46 0.97 6.68
N GLU A 141 14.13 1.90 5.79
CA GLU A 141 14.69 3.25 5.76
C GLU A 141 14.39 4.02 7.04
N ASP A 142 13.15 3.98 7.51
CA ASP A 142 12.71 4.63 8.75
C ASP A 142 13.00 3.80 10.02
N ARG A 143 13.64 2.62 9.86
CA ARG A 143 13.96 1.69 10.96
C ARG A 143 12.73 1.25 11.74
N LEU A 144 11.62 1.07 11.06
CA LEU A 144 10.34 0.63 11.62
C LEU A 144 10.14 -0.88 11.53
N GLU A 145 10.90 -1.57 10.68
CA GLU A 145 10.79 -3.02 10.46
C GLU A 145 10.72 -3.85 11.76
N PRO A 146 11.54 -3.60 12.81
CA PRO A 146 11.49 -4.39 14.05
C PRO A 146 10.21 -4.25 14.86
N TYR A 147 9.37 -3.26 14.55
CA TYR A 147 8.13 -3.03 15.30
C TYR A 147 6.92 -3.77 14.73
N PHE A 148 6.96 -4.15 13.45
CA PHE A 148 5.83 -4.80 12.79
C PHE A 148 6.08 -6.30 12.65
N ASP A 149 5.16 -7.08 13.20
CA ASP A 149 5.22 -8.54 13.17
C ASP A 149 4.61 -9.12 11.87
N THR A 150 3.79 -8.33 11.16
CA THR A 150 3.19 -8.71 9.86
C THR A 150 2.87 -7.49 9.00
N VAL A 151 2.88 -7.69 7.66
CA VAL A 151 2.52 -6.67 6.67
C VAL A 151 1.67 -7.32 5.57
N ILE A 152 0.39 -6.97 5.53
CA ILE A 152 -0.57 -7.46 4.53
C ILE A 152 -0.88 -6.33 3.56
N LEU A 153 -0.46 -6.47 2.31
CA LEU A 153 -0.66 -5.49 1.24
C LEU A 153 -1.56 -6.07 0.15
N SER A 154 -2.52 -5.29 -0.31
CA SER A 154 -3.42 -5.73 -1.40
C SER A 154 -2.69 -6.07 -2.69
N SER A 155 -1.61 -5.35 -3.02
CA SER A 155 -0.75 -5.63 -4.17
C SER A 155 -0.04 -6.99 -4.11
N VAL A 156 0.17 -7.54 -2.90
CA VAL A 156 0.84 -8.83 -2.69
C VAL A 156 -0.16 -9.98 -2.58
N CYS A 157 -1.26 -9.77 -1.83
CA CYS A 157 -2.29 -10.81 -1.65
C CYS A 157 -3.40 -10.78 -2.71
N HIS A 158 -3.41 -9.79 -3.60
CA HIS A 158 -4.35 -9.59 -4.72
C HIS A 158 -5.82 -9.43 -4.33
N ILE A 159 -6.10 -9.19 -3.05
CA ILE A 159 -7.43 -8.83 -2.53
C ILE A 159 -7.37 -7.50 -1.79
N ARG A 160 -8.51 -6.82 -1.67
CA ARG A 160 -8.58 -5.47 -1.07
C ARG A 160 -9.57 -5.44 0.08
N LYS A 161 -9.31 -4.59 1.08
CA LYS A 161 -10.33 -4.15 2.04
C LYS A 161 -11.51 -3.54 1.26
N PRO A 162 -12.77 -3.86 1.57
CA PRO A 162 -13.25 -4.45 2.84
C PRO A 162 -13.28 -5.99 2.92
N ASP A 163 -12.62 -6.73 2.03
CA ASP A 163 -12.60 -8.18 2.14
C ASP A 163 -12.02 -8.60 3.51
N PRO A 164 -12.80 -9.32 4.35
CA PRO A 164 -12.37 -9.72 5.69
C PRO A 164 -11.16 -10.67 5.68
N GLU A 165 -10.87 -11.30 4.54
CA GLU A 165 -9.74 -12.23 4.44
C GLU A 165 -8.40 -11.54 4.66
N MET A 166 -8.24 -10.27 4.27
CA MET A 166 -7.01 -9.52 4.58
C MET A 166 -6.75 -9.45 6.10
N TYR A 167 -7.80 -9.24 6.88
CA TYR A 167 -7.69 -9.21 8.34
C TYR A 167 -7.44 -10.59 8.94
N ARG A 168 -8.10 -11.63 8.41
CA ARG A 168 -7.86 -13.01 8.83
C ARG A 168 -6.44 -13.47 8.51
N MET A 169 -5.88 -13.06 7.37
CA MET A 169 -4.46 -13.28 7.05
C MET A 169 -3.56 -12.68 8.11
N GLY A 170 -3.75 -11.40 8.44
CA GLY A 170 -3.00 -10.74 9.49
C GLY A 170 -3.11 -11.44 10.85
N CYS A 171 -4.32 -11.84 11.26
CA CYS A 171 -4.53 -12.60 12.50
C CYS A 171 -3.77 -13.93 12.50
N ARG A 172 -3.80 -14.69 11.41
CA ARG A 172 -3.04 -15.95 11.29
C ARG A 172 -1.53 -15.73 11.41
N GLU A 173 -0.99 -14.71 10.77
CA GLU A 173 0.43 -14.39 10.86
C GLU A 173 0.85 -13.92 12.26
N LEU A 174 -0.02 -13.18 12.94
CA LEU A 174 0.20 -12.84 14.35
C LEU A 174 -0.05 -14.03 15.31
N GLY A 175 -0.63 -15.15 14.85
CA GLY A 175 -1.02 -16.25 15.74
C GLY A 175 -2.04 -15.84 16.79
N LEU A 176 -2.97 -14.93 16.43
CA LEU A 176 -4.02 -14.40 17.30
C LEU A 176 -5.41 -14.69 16.71
N ARG A 177 -6.40 -14.76 17.58
CA ARG A 177 -7.79 -14.80 17.14
C ARG A 177 -8.26 -13.38 16.80
N PRO A 178 -9.23 -13.20 15.88
CA PRO A 178 -9.76 -11.88 15.54
C PRO A 178 -10.19 -11.06 16.76
N GLU A 179 -10.87 -11.67 17.73
CA GLU A 179 -11.38 -11.01 18.94
C GLU A 179 -10.27 -10.51 19.89
N GLU A 180 -9.03 -10.95 19.66
CA GLU A 180 -7.82 -10.49 20.37
C GLU A 180 -7.12 -9.34 19.64
N CYS A 181 -7.67 -8.90 18.48
CA CYS A 181 -7.10 -7.86 17.65
C CYS A 181 -7.97 -6.60 17.63
N ALA A 182 -7.33 -5.48 17.31
CA ALA A 182 -7.98 -4.21 17.00
C ALA A 182 -7.43 -3.66 15.69
N SER A 183 -8.22 -2.86 14.97
CA SER A 183 -7.79 -2.17 13.76
C SER A 183 -7.91 -0.65 13.93
N VAL A 184 -6.88 0.07 13.48
CA VAL A 184 -6.81 1.54 13.48
C VAL A 184 -6.69 1.99 12.02
N ALA A 185 -7.64 2.80 11.56
CA ALA A 185 -7.71 3.24 10.18
C ALA A 185 -8.61 4.48 10.03
N ASP A 186 -8.55 5.14 8.87
CA ASP A 186 -9.27 6.38 8.57
C ASP A 186 -10.61 6.17 7.83
N ASN A 187 -10.84 5.02 7.19
CA ASN A 187 -11.96 4.82 6.28
C ASN A 187 -13.02 3.85 6.81
N LEU A 188 -14.22 4.39 7.12
CA LEU A 188 -15.33 3.59 7.67
C LEU A 188 -15.79 2.47 6.72
N ASN A 189 -15.88 2.75 5.43
CA ASN A 189 -16.46 1.80 4.46
C ASN A 189 -15.52 0.62 4.13
N ARG A 190 -14.22 0.86 4.11
CA ARG A 190 -13.22 -0.18 3.82
C ARG A 190 -12.76 -0.87 5.07
N ASP A 191 -12.32 -0.07 6.03
CA ASP A 191 -11.57 -0.57 7.17
C ASP A 191 -12.47 -1.11 8.27
N ILE A 192 -13.45 -0.31 8.72
CA ILE A 192 -14.34 -0.74 9.78
C ILE A 192 -15.26 -1.86 9.31
N THR A 193 -15.78 -1.78 8.08
CA THR A 193 -16.64 -2.85 7.52
C THR A 193 -15.85 -4.16 7.40
N GLY A 194 -14.63 -4.13 6.86
CA GLY A 194 -13.78 -5.32 6.70
C GLY A 194 -13.37 -5.93 8.05
N ALA A 195 -12.91 -5.09 9.00
CA ALA A 195 -12.52 -5.55 10.34
C ALA A 195 -13.69 -6.20 11.08
N LYS A 196 -14.87 -5.57 11.10
CA LYS A 196 -16.08 -6.14 11.70
C LYS A 196 -16.50 -7.46 11.04
N ALA A 197 -16.44 -7.57 9.73
CA ALA A 197 -16.73 -8.81 9.00
C ALA A 197 -15.70 -9.93 9.31
N ALA A 198 -14.50 -9.57 9.75
CA ALA A 198 -13.50 -10.48 10.26
C ALA A 198 -13.61 -10.78 11.76
N HIS A 199 -14.54 -10.17 12.48
CA HIS A 199 -14.74 -10.25 13.94
C HIS A 199 -13.64 -9.53 14.77
N ILE A 200 -13.03 -8.48 14.21
CA ILE A 200 -12.10 -7.56 14.88
C ILE A 200 -12.86 -6.35 15.42
#